data_fcb7f1743af516c4490781ffb95f7eff
#
_entry.id   fcb7f1743af516c4490781ffb95f7eff
#
_cell.length_a   1.000
_cell.length_b   1.000
_cell.length_c   1.000
_cell.angle_alpha   90.00
_cell.angle_beta   90.00
_cell.angle_gamma   90.00
#
_symmetry.space_group_name_H-M   'P 1'
#
loop_
_entity.id
_entity.type
_entity.pdbx_description
1 polymer ?
#
loop_
_entity_poly.entity_id
_entity_poly.type
_entity_poly.pdbx_seq_one_letter_code
_entity_poly.pdbx_strand_id
1 'polypeptide(L)'
;MPQIEDWQNRPLDEIYPVVYIDAIHYSVRDEGIIRKLAAYVILGITVDGKKDVLSISVGDNESSKYWLSVLNELKNRGVRDILVICADGLSGIKEAISAAFPNTEYQRCIVHQVRNTLKYVPDKDRKVFAKDLKTIYQAVNEEKALEALDRVTEKWTPKYPNAMKRWKDNWDVISPIFKFSDTVRKVIYTTNAIESLNSTYRKLNRQRSVFPSDKALLKALYLSTFEATKKWTTTLRNWAQVYGELSIMLSLIHISEP
;
A
#
# COMPACT_ATOMS: atom_id res chain seq x y z
N MET A 1 -26.70 -6.39 -0.04
CA MET A 1 -27.11 -5.00 0.27
C MET A 1 -26.90 -4.18 -0.98
N PRO A 2 -27.98 -3.75 -1.67
CA PRO A 2 -27.84 -3.12 -2.99
C PRO A 2 -26.82 -1.98 -3.03
N GLN A 3 -26.87 -1.05 -2.09
CA GLN A 3 -25.96 0.12 -2.06
C GLN A 3 -24.47 -0.24 -1.94
N ILE A 4 -24.12 -1.32 -1.23
CA ILE A 4 -22.72 -1.78 -1.12
C ILE A 4 -22.28 -2.44 -2.42
N GLU A 5 -23.15 -3.27 -3.00
CA GLU A 5 -22.92 -3.95 -4.28
C GLU A 5 -22.80 -2.93 -5.41
N ASP A 6 -23.68 -1.92 -5.46
CA ASP A 6 -23.62 -0.82 -6.43
C ASP A 6 -22.29 -0.05 -6.30
N TRP A 7 -21.85 0.24 -5.07
CA TRP A 7 -20.57 0.91 -4.84
C TRP A 7 -19.39 0.04 -5.24
N GLN A 8 -19.41 -1.25 -4.90
CA GLN A 8 -18.34 -2.19 -5.27
C GLN A 8 -18.21 -2.38 -6.78
N ASN A 9 -19.34 -2.35 -7.49
CA ASN A 9 -19.38 -2.57 -8.94
C ASN A 9 -19.37 -1.27 -9.77
N ARG A 10 -19.24 -0.11 -9.12
CA ARG A 10 -19.24 1.17 -9.85
C ARG A 10 -18.09 1.24 -10.84
N PRO A 11 -18.27 1.91 -11.99
CA PRO A 11 -17.16 2.22 -12.89
C PRO A 11 -16.06 2.98 -12.16
N LEU A 12 -14.83 2.74 -12.57
CA LEU A 12 -13.62 3.42 -12.06
C LEU A 12 -13.00 4.25 -13.19
N ASP A 13 -12.12 5.18 -12.82
CA ASP A 13 -11.35 5.93 -13.79
C ASP A 13 -10.38 4.99 -14.56
N GLU A 14 -10.05 5.34 -15.79
CA GLU A 14 -9.15 4.52 -16.61
C GLU A 14 -7.72 4.50 -16.09
N ILE A 15 -7.27 5.58 -15.45
CA ILE A 15 -5.88 5.75 -15.00
C ILE A 15 -5.84 6.15 -13.52
N TYR A 16 -5.04 5.41 -12.77
CA TYR A 16 -4.67 5.76 -11.39
C TYR A 16 -3.14 5.86 -11.29
N PRO A 17 -2.56 7.08 -11.26
CA PRO A 17 -1.11 7.25 -11.18
C PRO A 17 -0.47 6.54 -9.98
N VAL A 18 -1.14 6.53 -8.83
CA VAL A 18 -0.66 5.83 -7.63
C VAL A 18 -1.81 5.04 -6.99
N VAL A 19 -1.57 3.79 -6.67
CA VAL A 19 -2.48 2.93 -5.92
C VAL A 19 -1.78 2.41 -4.67
N TYR A 20 -2.49 2.42 -3.54
CA TYR A 20 -2.04 1.83 -2.29
C TYR A 20 -2.89 0.61 -1.96
N ILE A 21 -2.23 -0.47 -1.52
CA ILE A 21 -2.89 -1.68 -1.03
C ILE A 21 -2.42 -1.96 0.39
N ASP A 22 -3.35 -2.13 1.31
CA ASP A 22 -3.06 -2.43 2.71
C ASP A 22 -4.07 -3.42 3.28
N ALA A 23 -3.70 -4.08 4.39
CA ALA A 23 -4.51 -5.05 5.09
C ALA A 23 -4.67 -4.70 6.57
N ILE A 24 -5.89 -4.79 7.06
CA ILE A 24 -6.22 -4.59 8.48
C ILE A 24 -6.92 -5.83 9.02
N HIS A 25 -6.41 -6.39 10.11
CA HIS A 25 -6.94 -7.62 10.68
C HIS A 25 -8.06 -7.34 11.69
N TYR A 26 -9.10 -8.16 11.60
CA TYR A 26 -10.27 -8.14 12.47
C TYR A 26 -10.58 -9.55 13.02
N SER A 27 -11.22 -9.60 14.18
CA SER A 27 -11.80 -10.84 14.69
C SER A 27 -13.25 -10.93 14.24
N VAL A 28 -13.61 -12.03 13.61
CA VAL A 28 -14.95 -12.28 13.06
C VAL A 28 -15.44 -13.63 13.56
N ARG A 29 -16.71 -13.71 13.92
CA ARG A 29 -17.37 -14.97 14.27
C ARG A 29 -17.86 -15.65 12.98
N ASP A 30 -17.41 -16.86 12.79
CA ASP A 30 -17.79 -17.71 11.65
C ASP A 30 -18.14 -19.10 12.19
N GLU A 31 -19.39 -19.54 12.00
CA GLU A 31 -19.93 -20.80 12.50
C GLU A 31 -19.62 -21.05 14.01
N GLY A 32 -19.75 -20.01 14.84
CA GLY A 32 -19.49 -20.10 16.28
C GLY A 32 -18.03 -19.93 16.71
N ILE A 33 -17.08 -19.99 15.78
CA ILE A 33 -15.64 -19.87 16.01
C ILE A 33 -15.18 -18.45 15.69
N ILE A 34 -14.24 -17.91 16.50
CA ILE A 34 -13.62 -16.61 16.23
C ILE A 34 -12.40 -16.83 15.36
N ARG A 35 -12.43 -16.26 14.13
CA ARG A 35 -11.32 -16.27 13.18
C ARG A 35 -10.73 -14.88 13.01
N LYS A 36 -9.47 -14.82 12.60
CA LYS A 36 -8.80 -13.59 12.16
C LYS A 36 -8.97 -13.45 10.65
N LEU A 37 -9.70 -12.43 10.21
CA LEU A 37 -9.83 -12.08 8.80
C LEU A 37 -9.10 -10.76 8.54
N ALA A 38 -8.60 -10.60 7.31
CA ALA A 38 -8.06 -9.35 6.83
C ALA A 38 -9.12 -8.58 6.03
N ALA A 39 -9.22 -7.28 6.27
CA ALA A 39 -9.86 -6.35 5.36
C ALA A 39 -8.78 -5.78 4.45
N TYR A 40 -8.84 -6.10 3.17
CA TYR A 40 -7.96 -5.59 2.14
C TYR A 40 -8.56 -4.31 1.55
N VAL A 41 -7.79 -3.25 1.56
CA VAL A 41 -8.23 -1.93 1.12
C VAL A 41 -7.35 -1.47 -0.03
N ILE A 42 -7.97 -1.08 -1.14
CA ILE A 42 -7.29 -0.52 -2.30
C ILE A 42 -7.72 0.93 -2.45
N LEU A 43 -6.77 1.84 -2.35
CA LEU A 43 -6.94 3.28 -2.47
C LEU A 43 -6.17 3.78 -3.69
N GLY A 44 -6.86 4.40 -4.65
CA GLY A 44 -6.27 5.07 -5.79
C GLY A 44 -6.12 6.58 -5.58
N ILE A 45 -5.17 7.17 -6.28
CA ILE A 45 -5.09 8.61 -6.50
C ILE A 45 -5.44 8.86 -7.96
N THR A 46 -6.47 9.67 -8.21
CA THR A 46 -6.92 10.01 -9.56
C THR A 46 -5.93 10.93 -10.26
N VAL A 47 -6.07 11.12 -11.57
CA VAL A 47 -5.27 12.08 -12.34
C VAL A 47 -5.37 13.52 -11.81
N ASP A 48 -6.49 13.87 -11.18
CA ASP A 48 -6.71 15.16 -10.51
C ASP A 48 -6.09 15.23 -9.09
N GLY A 49 -5.43 14.15 -8.62
CA GLY A 49 -4.83 14.07 -7.31
C GLY A 49 -5.80 13.87 -6.15
N LYS A 50 -7.01 13.41 -6.43
CA LYS A 50 -8.01 13.08 -5.43
C LYS A 50 -7.90 11.63 -5.01
N LYS A 51 -8.30 11.35 -3.78
CA LYS A 51 -8.33 9.99 -3.25
C LYS A 51 -9.63 9.29 -3.65
N ASP A 52 -9.53 8.05 -4.08
CA ASP A 52 -10.67 7.19 -4.35
C ASP A 52 -10.46 5.79 -3.76
N VAL A 53 -11.42 5.28 -3.00
CA VAL A 53 -11.36 3.89 -2.48
C VAL A 53 -11.88 2.95 -3.54
N LEU A 54 -11.00 2.21 -4.18
CA LEU A 54 -11.33 1.39 -5.34
C LEU A 54 -12.00 0.08 -4.96
N SER A 55 -11.53 -0.55 -3.87
CA SER A 55 -12.06 -1.84 -3.40
C SER A 55 -11.86 -2.00 -1.90
N ILE A 56 -12.79 -2.72 -1.28
CA ILE A 56 -12.69 -3.26 0.07
C ILE A 56 -13.18 -4.69 0.00
N SER A 57 -12.33 -5.63 0.39
CA SER A 57 -12.69 -7.05 0.49
C SER A 57 -12.28 -7.61 1.84
N VAL A 58 -12.94 -8.68 2.27
CA VAL A 58 -12.68 -9.35 3.55
C VAL A 58 -12.38 -10.81 3.25
N GLY A 59 -11.27 -11.33 3.79
CA GLY A 59 -10.86 -12.71 3.58
C GLY A 59 -9.71 -13.12 4.49
N ASP A 60 -9.35 -14.38 4.42
CA ASP A 60 -8.24 -15.00 5.17
C ASP A 60 -7.09 -15.48 4.28
N ASN A 61 -7.21 -15.30 2.96
CA ASN A 61 -6.30 -15.87 1.99
C ASN A 61 -5.53 -14.79 1.23
N GLU A 62 -4.21 -14.79 1.39
CA GLU A 62 -3.27 -13.99 0.61
C GLU A 62 -2.50 -14.92 -0.34
N SER A 63 -2.90 -14.94 -1.60
CA SER A 63 -2.23 -15.70 -2.65
C SER A 63 -2.16 -14.88 -3.94
N SER A 64 -1.22 -15.22 -4.82
CA SER A 64 -1.13 -14.59 -6.15
C SER A 64 -2.44 -14.71 -6.94
N LYS A 65 -3.12 -15.85 -6.83
CA LYS A 65 -4.42 -16.09 -7.47
C LYS A 65 -5.51 -15.17 -6.92
N TYR A 66 -5.56 -14.97 -5.61
CA TYR A 66 -6.49 -14.04 -4.97
C TYR A 66 -6.24 -12.60 -5.45
N TRP A 67 -4.99 -12.15 -5.38
CA TRP A 67 -4.65 -10.79 -5.81
C TRP A 67 -4.88 -10.57 -7.30
N LEU A 68 -4.59 -11.56 -8.13
CA LEU A 68 -4.89 -11.50 -9.56
C LEU A 68 -6.39 -11.32 -9.82
N SER A 69 -7.24 -12.03 -9.09
CA SER A 69 -8.70 -11.87 -9.17
C SER A 69 -9.12 -10.44 -8.79
N VAL A 70 -8.59 -9.90 -7.69
CA VAL A 70 -8.89 -8.55 -7.22
C VAL A 70 -8.43 -7.48 -8.23
N LEU A 71 -7.23 -7.62 -8.79
CA LEU A 71 -6.72 -6.68 -9.78
C LEU A 71 -7.47 -6.76 -11.11
N ASN A 72 -7.88 -7.95 -11.55
CA ASN A 72 -8.73 -8.13 -12.72
C ASN A 72 -10.13 -7.53 -12.53
N GLU A 73 -10.66 -7.55 -11.30
CA GLU A 73 -11.92 -6.86 -10.99
C GLU A 73 -11.78 -5.34 -11.21
N LEU A 74 -10.66 -4.72 -10.83
CA LEU A 74 -10.41 -3.30 -11.14
C LEU A 74 -10.40 -3.06 -12.66
N LYS A 75 -9.76 -3.94 -13.44
CA LYS A 75 -9.78 -3.87 -14.93
C LYS A 75 -11.20 -3.97 -15.49
N ASN A 76 -11.99 -4.92 -15.00
CA ASN A 76 -13.37 -5.10 -15.42
C ASN A 76 -14.26 -3.88 -15.13
N ARG A 77 -13.88 -3.08 -14.12
CA ARG A 77 -14.54 -1.83 -13.74
C ARG A 77 -14.00 -0.60 -14.46
N GLY A 78 -13.06 -0.77 -15.40
CA GLY A 78 -12.59 0.29 -16.31
C GLY A 78 -11.13 0.69 -16.14
N VAL A 79 -10.42 0.23 -15.11
CA VAL A 79 -8.99 0.59 -14.91
C VAL A 79 -8.14 -0.03 -16.01
N ARG A 80 -7.44 0.79 -16.76
CA ARG A 80 -6.50 0.38 -17.82
C ARG A 80 -5.07 0.45 -17.35
N ASP A 81 -4.68 1.55 -16.70
CA ASP A 81 -3.32 1.82 -16.30
C ASP A 81 -3.20 2.21 -14.82
N ILE A 82 -2.20 1.63 -14.19
CA ILE A 82 -1.71 2.02 -12.87
C ILE A 82 -0.20 2.20 -12.99
N LEU A 83 0.35 3.39 -12.65
CA LEU A 83 1.79 3.62 -12.81
C LEU A 83 2.59 3.03 -11.66
N VAL A 84 2.13 3.25 -10.43
CA VAL A 84 2.80 2.74 -9.23
C VAL A 84 1.80 2.07 -8.32
N ILE A 85 2.06 0.84 -7.91
CA ILE A 85 1.34 0.18 -6.80
C ILE A 85 2.27 0.09 -5.60
N CYS A 86 1.87 0.75 -4.50
CA CYS A 86 2.53 0.66 -3.21
C CYS A 86 1.75 -0.29 -2.29
N ALA A 87 2.34 -1.42 -1.94
CA ALA A 87 1.70 -2.40 -1.05
C ALA A 87 2.63 -2.86 0.07
N ASP A 88 2.06 -3.35 1.20
CA ASP A 88 2.83 -4.11 2.18
C ASP A 88 3.31 -5.43 1.54
N GLY A 89 4.19 -6.14 2.22
CA GLY A 89 4.69 -7.44 1.77
C GLY A 89 3.62 -8.54 1.81
N LEU A 90 2.51 -8.31 1.11
CA LEU A 90 1.41 -9.26 0.98
C LEU A 90 1.84 -10.41 0.08
N SER A 91 1.52 -11.64 0.49
CA SER A 91 1.96 -12.84 -0.23
C SER A 91 1.35 -12.91 -1.64
N GLY A 92 2.19 -13.08 -2.66
CA GLY A 92 1.77 -13.21 -4.06
C GLY A 92 1.31 -11.92 -4.75
N ILE A 93 1.42 -10.76 -4.10
CA ILE A 93 0.97 -9.48 -4.67
C ILE A 93 1.84 -9.04 -5.86
N LYS A 94 3.17 -9.24 -5.78
CA LYS A 94 4.12 -8.85 -6.83
C LYS A 94 3.83 -9.59 -8.14
N GLU A 95 3.64 -10.91 -8.04
CA GLU A 95 3.32 -11.78 -9.17
C GLU A 95 1.96 -11.40 -9.79
N ALA A 96 0.97 -11.12 -8.96
CA ALA A 96 -0.35 -10.72 -9.42
C ALA A 96 -0.32 -9.35 -10.13
N ILE A 97 0.45 -8.38 -9.63
CA ILE A 97 0.64 -7.08 -10.28
C ILE A 97 1.29 -7.27 -11.65
N SER A 98 2.39 -8.04 -11.72
CA SER A 98 3.08 -8.29 -12.99
C SER A 98 2.18 -8.96 -14.04
N ALA A 99 1.23 -9.80 -13.59
CA ALA A 99 0.30 -10.47 -14.51
C ALA A 99 -0.87 -9.58 -14.94
N ALA A 100 -1.44 -8.78 -14.03
CA ALA A 100 -2.60 -7.94 -14.32
C ALA A 100 -2.21 -6.61 -14.98
N PHE A 101 -1.14 -5.98 -14.51
CA PHE A 101 -0.65 -4.67 -14.94
C PHE A 101 0.86 -4.74 -15.15
N PRO A 102 1.33 -5.31 -16.27
CA PRO A 102 2.76 -5.60 -16.52
C PRO A 102 3.66 -4.35 -16.51
N ASN A 103 3.09 -3.19 -16.86
CA ASN A 103 3.82 -1.92 -16.94
C ASN A 103 3.82 -1.14 -15.60
N THR A 104 3.18 -1.67 -14.56
CA THR A 104 3.10 -1.04 -13.25
C THR A 104 4.39 -1.26 -12.45
N GLU A 105 4.95 -0.18 -11.89
CA GLU A 105 6.03 -0.30 -10.92
C GLU A 105 5.49 -0.76 -9.56
N TYR A 106 5.96 -1.89 -9.07
CA TYR A 106 5.66 -2.35 -7.73
C TYR A 106 6.63 -1.76 -6.71
N GLN A 107 6.13 -1.06 -5.73
CA GLN A 107 6.89 -0.51 -4.62
C GLN A 107 6.44 -1.12 -3.29
N ARG A 108 7.34 -1.77 -2.59
CA ARG A 108 7.07 -2.18 -1.20
C ARG A 108 6.89 -0.96 -0.31
N CYS A 109 5.84 -0.96 0.49
CA CYS A 109 5.55 0.13 1.42
C CYS A 109 6.69 0.33 2.43
N ILE A 110 7.41 1.45 2.32
CA ILE A 110 8.54 1.79 3.18
C ILE A 110 8.11 1.91 4.65
N VAL A 111 6.93 2.47 4.91
CA VAL A 111 6.41 2.64 6.28
C VAL A 111 6.21 1.28 6.95
N HIS A 112 5.61 0.32 6.24
CA HIS A 112 5.44 -1.04 6.75
C HIS A 112 6.77 -1.78 6.87
N GLN A 113 7.69 -1.61 5.92
CA GLN A 113 9.04 -2.17 6.00
C GLN A 113 9.77 -1.68 7.27
N VAL A 114 9.76 -0.38 7.55
CA VAL A 114 10.33 0.21 8.77
C VAL A 114 9.64 -0.32 10.02
N ARG A 115 8.30 -0.29 10.08
CA ARG A 115 7.53 -0.80 11.24
C ARG A 115 7.83 -2.27 11.53
N ASN A 116 7.89 -3.10 10.49
CA ASN A 116 8.18 -4.52 10.62
C ASN A 116 9.63 -4.76 11.08
N THR A 117 10.56 -3.94 10.63
CA THR A 117 11.97 -3.98 11.08
C THR A 117 12.08 -3.63 12.56
N LEU A 118 11.39 -2.59 13.01
CA LEU A 118 11.44 -2.12 14.38
C LEU A 118 10.85 -3.11 15.40
N LYS A 119 10.09 -4.11 14.98
CA LYS A 119 9.62 -5.19 15.85
C LYS A 119 10.76 -6.06 16.40
N TYR A 120 11.90 -6.08 15.72
CA TYR A 120 13.11 -6.82 16.14
C TYR A 120 14.05 -5.99 17.02
N VAL A 121 13.69 -4.72 17.31
CA VAL A 121 14.54 -3.77 18.03
C VAL A 121 13.84 -3.36 19.33
N PRO A 122 14.47 -3.56 20.51
CA PRO A 122 13.94 -3.10 21.79
C PRO A 122 13.73 -1.58 21.84
N ASP A 123 12.80 -1.14 22.67
CA ASP A 123 12.37 0.27 22.75
C ASP A 123 13.54 1.24 22.98
N LYS A 124 14.54 0.86 23.80
CA LYS A 124 15.70 1.68 24.10
C LYS A 124 16.51 2.10 22.87
N ASP A 125 16.60 1.23 21.85
CA ASP A 125 17.40 1.48 20.64
C ASP A 125 16.52 1.89 19.44
N ARG A 126 15.20 1.71 19.53
CA ARG A 126 14.25 1.87 18.42
C ARG A 126 14.32 3.25 17.76
N LYS A 127 14.46 4.32 18.55
CA LYS A 127 14.53 5.70 18.04
C LYS A 127 15.81 5.94 17.22
N VAL A 128 16.95 5.46 17.72
CA VAL A 128 18.26 5.61 17.04
C VAL A 128 18.29 4.74 15.79
N PHE A 129 17.82 3.50 15.91
CA PHE A 129 17.72 2.58 14.78
C PHE A 129 16.85 3.14 13.67
N ALA A 130 15.65 3.68 13.98
CA ALA A 130 14.75 4.29 13.01
C ALA A 130 15.41 5.50 12.30
N LYS A 131 16.21 6.30 13.01
CA LYS A 131 16.97 7.41 12.42
C LYS A 131 18.00 6.89 11.41
N ASP A 132 18.70 5.81 11.74
CA ASP A 132 19.67 5.20 10.83
C ASP A 132 18.98 4.60 9.60
N LEU A 133 17.86 3.88 9.76
CA LEU A 133 17.06 3.38 8.63
C LEU A 133 16.62 4.50 7.68
N LYS A 134 16.30 5.67 8.23
CA LYS A 134 15.90 6.83 7.44
C LYS A 134 16.97 7.26 6.44
N THR A 135 18.26 7.09 6.76
CA THR A 135 19.36 7.41 5.84
C THR A 135 19.38 6.53 4.59
N ILE A 136 18.80 5.33 4.66
CA ILE A 136 18.68 4.41 3.54
C ILE A 136 17.60 4.90 2.56
N TYR A 137 16.35 4.95 3.00
CA TYR A 137 15.23 5.23 2.10
C TYR A 137 15.05 6.72 1.73
N GLN A 138 15.79 7.63 2.37
CA GLN A 138 15.85 9.04 2.02
C GLN A 138 17.15 9.44 1.30
N ALA A 139 17.97 8.47 0.91
CA ALA A 139 19.15 8.74 0.10
C ALA A 139 18.78 9.38 -1.25
N VAL A 140 19.69 10.17 -1.79
CA VAL A 140 19.43 10.93 -3.05
C VAL A 140 19.24 10.01 -4.26
N ASN A 141 19.93 8.86 -4.26
CA ASN A 141 19.83 7.83 -5.31
C ASN A 141 20.09 6.44 -4.72
N GLU A 142 19.97 5.40 -5.54
CA GLU A 142 20.14 4.01 -5.12
C GLU A 142 21.57 3.71 -4.67
N GLU A 143 22.60 4.26 -5.32
CA GLU A 143 23.99 4.09 -4.93
C GLU A 143 24.24 4.55 -3.49
N LYS A 144 23.78 5.76 -3.15
CA LYS A 144 23.89 6.30 -1.79
C LYS A 144 23.01 5.56 -0.78
N ALA A 145 21.91 4.97 -1.23
CA ALA A 145 21.07 4.12 -0.41
C ALA A 145 21.77 2.80 -0.06
N LEU A 146 22.47 2.17 -1.01
CA LEU A 146 23.26 0.96 -0.77
C LEU A 146 24.43 1.24 0.17
N GLU A 147 25.17 2.34 -0.01
CA GLU A 147 26.22 2.76 0.94
C GLU A 147 25.65 2.95 2.37
N ALA A 148 24.47 3.55 2.48
CA ALA A 148 23.79 3.71 3.76
C ALA A 148 23.32 2.37 4.34
N LEU A 149 22.79 1.47 3.50
CA LEU A 149 22.37 0.13 3.90
C LEU A 149 23.55 -0.67 4.47
N ASP A 150 24.72 -0.60 3.84
CA ASP A 150 25.91 -1.30 4.32
C ASP A 150 26.37 -0.74 5.67
N ARG A 151 26.49 0.58 5.81
CA ARG A 151 26.85 1.22 7.10
C ARG A 151 25.88 0.86 8.23
N VAL A 152 24.57 0.91 7.95
CA VAL A 152 23.54 0.58 8.95
C VAL A 152 23.57 -0.90 9.28
N THR A 153 23.80 -1.76 8.29
CA THR A 153 23.96 -3.21 8.50
C THR A 153 25.17 -3.52 9.37
N GLU A 154 26.32 -2.95 9.06
CA GLU A 154 27.55 -3.14 9.81
C GLU A 154 27.39 -2.71 11.28
N LYS A 155 26.73 -1.57 11.52
CA LYS A 155 26.45 -1.04 12.85
C LYS A 155 25.50 -1.91 13.68
N TRP A 156 24.46 -2.45 13.07
CA TRP A 156 23.34 -3.04 13.81
C TRP A 156 23.24 -4.56 13.75
N THR A 157 23.85 -5.23 12.74
CA THR A 157 23.81 -6.69 12.62
C THR A 157 24.38 -7.41 13.85
N PRO A 158 25.48 -6.94 14.49
CA PRO A 158 25.96 -7.59 15.70
C PRO A 158 24.93 -7.65 16.83
N LYS A 159 24.01 -6.70 16.85
CA LYS A 159 22.98 -6.56 17.90
C LYS A 159 21.62 -7.08 17.47
N TYR A 160 21.23 -6.86 16.20
CA TYR A 160 19.92 -7.17 15.64
C TYR A 160 20.02 -7.78 14.23
N PRO A 161 20.58 -8.99 14.06
CA PRO A 161 20.85 -9.55 12.73
C PRO A 161 19.61 -9.72 11.87
N ASN A 162 18.49 -10.14 12.46
CA ASN A 162 17.23 -10.34 11.74
C ASN A 162 16.58 -9.04 11.25
N ALA A 163 16.85 -7.92 11.91
CA ALA A 163 16.33 -6.62 11.51
C ALA A 163 16.91 -6.18 10.16
N MET A 164 18.24 -6.28 10.01
CA MET A 164 18.91 -5.83 8.79
C MET A 164 18.81 -6.80 7.64
N LYS A 165 18.72 -8.12 7.92
CA LYS A 165 18.50 -9.14 6.88
C LYS A 165 17.28 -8.82 6.03
N ARG A 166 16.16 -8.38 6.64
CA ARG A 166 14.93 -8.02 5.93
C ARG A 166 15.09 -6.89 4.92
N TRP A 167 16.02 -5.99 5.10
CA TRP A 167 16.32 -4.92 4.15
C TRP A 167 17.10 -5.44 2.95
N LYS A 168 18.09 -6.30 3.19
CA LYS A 168 18.87 -6.92 2.10
C LYS A 168 18.03 -7.87 1.27
N ASP A 169 17.25 -8.75 1.92
CA ASP A 169 16.42 -9.76 1.24
C ASP A 169 15.29 -9.15 0.41
N ASN A 170 14.88 -7.91 0.69
CA ASN A 170 13.80 -7.23 -0.02
C ASN A 170 14.26 -6.02 -0.84
N TRP A 171 15.55 -5.90 -1.11
CA TRP A 171 16.07 -4.72 -1.80
C TRP A 171 15.46 -4.51 -3.18
N ASP A 172 15.21 -5.58 -3.93
CA ASP A 172 14.59 -5.57 -5.26
C ASP A 172 13.20 -4.93 -5.31
N VAL A 173 12.48 -4.95 -4.19
CA VAL A 173 11.13 -4.35 -4.05
C VAL A 173 11.14 -3.05 -3.22
N ILE A 174 12.26 -2.71 -2.59
CA ILE A 174 12.47 -1.45 -1.88
C ILE A 174 13.09 -0.41 -2.82
N SER A 175 14.10 -0.78 -3.61
CA SER A 175 14.90 0.13 -4.43
C SER A 175 14.13 0.82 -5.57
N PRO A 176 12.99 0.31 -6.10
CA PRO A 176 12.25 1.01 -7.14
C PRO A 176 11.92 2.47 -6.81
N ILE A 177 11.80 2.83 -5.52
CA ILE A 177 11.55 4.20 -5.09
C ILE A 177 12.61 5.20 -5.60
N PHE A 178 13.84 4.73 -5.85
CA PHE A 178 14.93 5.58 -6.32
C PHE A 178 14.84 5.94 -7.81
N LYS A 179 13.91 5.34 -8.56
CA LYS A 179 13.55 5.74 -9.93
C LYS A 179 12.82 7.08 -9.99
N PHE A 180 12.27 7.54 -8.87
CA PHE A 180 11.42 8.72 -8.78
C PHE A 180 12.13 9.90 -8.13
N SER A 181 11.72 11.13 -8.48
CA SER A 181 12.17 12.34 -7.80
C SER A 181 11.72 12.36 -6.32
N ASP A 182 12.36 13.19 -5.52
CA ASP A 182 12.05 13.36 -4.10
C ASP A 182 10.58 13.77 -3.87
N THR A 183 10.00 14.53 -4.80
CA THR A 183 8.59 14.96 -4.73
C THR A 183 7.64 13.78 -4.91
N VAL A 184 7.87 12.93 -5.92
CA VAL A 184 7.08 11.71 -6.16
C VAL A 184 7.30 10.69 -5.06
N ARG A 185 8.55 10.49 -4.62
CA ARG A 185 8.86 9.59 -3.49
C ARG A 185 8.06 9.94 -2.24
N LYS A 186 7.91 11.23 -1.91
CA LYS A 186 7.11 11.67 -0.76
C LYS A 186 5.65 11.21 -0.85
N VAL A 187 5.04 11.23 -2.01
CA VAL A 187 3.69 10.69 -2.20
C VAL A 187 3.69 9.18 -1.99
N ILE A 188 4.62 8.45 -2.60
CA ILE A 188 4.68 6.99 -2.57
C ILE A 188 4.94 6.46 -1.15
N TYR A 189 5.94 7.01 -0.42
CA TYR A 189 6.33 6.45 0.88
C TYR A 189 5.61 7.04 2.09
N THR A 190 5.02 8.23 2.00
CA THR A 190 4.33 8.81 3.16
C THR A 190 3.03 8.08 3.49
N THR A 191 2.46 7.34 2.55
CA THR A 191 1.22 6.57 2.72
C THR A 191 0.11 7.27 3.53
N ASN A 192 0.25 8.59 3.77
CA ASN A 192 -0.68 9.37 4.58
C ASN A 192 -2.12 9.26 4.08
N ALA A 193 -2.29 9.04 2.77
CA ALA A 193 -3.60 8.87 2.16
C ALA A 193 -4.30 7.62 2.73
N ILE A 194 -3.65 6.45 2.62
CA ILE A 194 -4.22 5.18 3.09
C ILE A 194 -4.15 5.06 4.62
N GLU A 195 -3.12 5.62 5.28
CA GLU A 195 -3.01 5.58 6.74
C GLU A 195 -4.14 6.36 7.43
N SER A 196 -4.55 7.49 6.88
CA SER A 196 -5.69 8.26 7.38
C SER A 196 -6.98 7.42 7.35
N LEU A 197 -7.22 6.73 6.22
CA LEU A 197 -8.35 5.82 6.06
C LEU A 197 -8.25 4.63 7.03
N ASN A 198 -7.09 4.00 7.11
CA ASN A 198 -6.83 2.87 8.00
C ASN A 198 -6.97 3.24 9.48
N SER A 199 -6.65 4.49 9.85
CA SER A 199 -6.90 5.00 11.20
C SER A 199 -8.40 4.99 11.53
N THR A 200 -9.25 5.32 10.56
CA THR A 200 -10.71 5.24 10.70
C THR A 200 -11.17 3.78 10.84
N TYR A 201 -10.65 2.88 10.03
CA TYR A 201 -10.96 1.46 10.11
C TYR A 201 -10.49 0.81 11.42
N ARG A 202 -9.30 1.17 11.92
CA ARG A 202 -8.82 0.67 13.22
C ARG A 202 -9.69 1.11 14.41
N LYS A 203 -10.45 2.21 14.28
CA LYS A 203 -11.43 2.60 15.31
C LYS A 203 -12.55 1.57 15.44
N LEU A 204 -12.92 0.87 14.37
CA LEU A 204 -13.91 -0.20 14.40
C LEU A 204 -13.47 -1.35 15.33
N ASN A 205 -12.17 -1.71 15.35
CA ASN A 205 -11.62 -2.70 16.26
C ASN A 205 -11.72 -2.28 17.74
N ARG A 206 -11.64 -0.97 18.00
CA ARG A 206 -11.79 -0.43 19.38
C ARG A 206 -13.25 -0.41 19.82
N GLN A 207 -14.17 -0.19 18.89
CA GLN A 207 -15.60 -0.15 19.16
C GLN A 207 -16.20 -1.55 19.27
N ARG A 208 -15.65 -2.51 18.52
CA ARG A 208 -16.13 -3.89 18.49
C ARG A 208 -14.97 -4.86 18.35
N SER A 209 -14.71 -5.64 19.42
CA SER A 209 -13.61 -6.60 19.45
C SER A 209 -13.83 -7.82 18.54
N VAL A 210 -15.11 -8.22 18.31
CA VAL A 210 -15.48 -9.34 17.43
C VAL A 210 -16.70 -8.96 16.60
N PHE A 211 -16.61 -9.06 15.28
CA PHE A 211 -17.74 -8.88 14.37
C PHE A 211 -18.56 -10.17 14.28
N PRO A 212 -19.91 -10.09 14.20
CA PRO A 212 -20.78 -11.28 14.18
C PRO A 212 -20.68 -12.08 12.86
N SER A 213 -20.21 -11.46 11.76
CA SER A 213 -19.96 -12.10 10.47
C SER A 213 -19.07 -11.24 9.59
N ASP A 214 -18.51 -11.82 8.50
CA ASP A 214 -17.79 -11.12 7.44
C ASP A 214 -18.64 -10.02 6.77
N LYS A 215 -19.92 -10.30 6.52
CA LYS A 215 -20.89 -9.33 5.98
C LYS A 215 -21.09 -8.14 6.91
N ALA A 216 -21.14 -8.39 8.23
CA ALA A 216 -21.26 -7.31 9.21
C ALA A 216 -20.00 -6.43 9.27
N LEU A 217 -18.82 -7.04 9.16
CA LEU A 217 -17.56 -6.33 9.05
C LEU A 217 -17.51 -5.49 7.77
N LEU A 218 -17.82 -6.09 6.62
CA LEU A 218 -17.82 -5.39 5.33
C LEU A 218 -18.77 -4.18 5.34
N LYS A 219 -19.97 -4.34 5.93
CA LYS A 219 -20.92 -3.23 6.11
C LYS A 219 -20.33 -2.10 6.96
N ALA A 220 -19.68 -2.42 8.05
CA ALA A 220 -19.08 -1.42 8.95
C ALA A 220 -17.93 -0.68 8.24
N LEU A 221 -17.10 -1.39 7.48
CA LEU A 221 -16.02 -0.81 6.66
C LEU A 221 -16.58 0.14 5.61
N TYR A 222 -17.61 -0.29 4.87
CA TYR A 222 -18.28 0.54 3.88
C TYR A 222 -18.84 1.84 4.46
N LEU A 223 -19.59 1.75 5.58
CA LEU A 223 -20.14 2.94 6.25
C LEU A 223 -19.02 3.88 6.71
N SER A 224 -17.94 3.32 7.26
CA SER A 224 -16.78 4.11 7.68
C SER A 224 -16.07 4.77 6.49
N THR A 225 -16.02 4.10 5.34
CA THR A 225 -15.50 4.66 4.08
C THR A 225 -16.33 5.85 3.65
N PHE A 226 -17.64 5.66 3.60
CA PHE A 226 -18.57 6.69 3.18
C PHE A 226 -18.45 7.97 4.03
N GLU A 227 -18.34 7.82 5.35
CA GLU A 227 -18.13 8.95 6.25
C GLU A 227 -16.73 9.60 6.10
N ALA A 228 -15.70 8.81 5.86
CA ALA A 228 -14.35 9.31 5.66
C ALA A 228 -14.22 10.08 4.34
N THR A 229 -14.79 9.55 3.25
CA THR A 229 -14.68 10.13 1.90
C THR A 229 -15.43 11.45 1.74
N LYS A 230 -16.49 11.69 2.51
CA LYS A 230 -17.17 13.01 2.54
C LYS A 230 -16.21 14.18 2.83
N LYS A 231 -15.12 13.91 3.54
CA LYS A 231 -14.12 14.91 3.92
C LYS A 231 -12.98 15.07 2.90
N TRP A 232 -12.97 14.27 1.85
CA TRP A 232 -11.91 14.26 0.84
C TRP A 232 -12.23 15.25 -0.30
N THR A 233 -12.13 16.52 0.01
CA THR A 233 -12.47 17.60 -0.93
C THR A 233 -11.24 18.25 -1.56
N THR A 234 -10.04 17.91 -1.08
CA THR A 234 -8.79 18.54 -1.51
C THR A 234 -7.90 17.61 -2.31
N THR A 235 -7.19 18.17 -3.27
CA THR A 235 -6.13 17.51 -4.02
C THR A 235 -4.87 17.31 -3.16
N LEU A 236 -4.08 16.31 -3.44
CA LEU A 236 -2.78 16.09 -2.81
C LEU A 236 -1.86 17.30 -3.08
N ARG A 237 -1.07 17.66 -2.07
CA ARG A 237 -0.11 18.76 -2.18
C ARG A 237 0.93 18.48 -3.27
N ASN A 238 1.25 19.51 -4.06
CA ASN A 238 2.22 19.45 -5.19
C ASN A 238 1.83 18.43 -6.27
N TRP A 239 0.55 18.07 -6.38
CA TRP A 239 0.10 17.02 -7.29
C TRP A 239 0.42 17.27 -8.76
N ALA A 240 0.29 18.51 -9.22
CA ALA A 240 0.61 18.86 -10.61
C ALA A 240 2.06 18.49 -10.98
N GLN A 241 3.02 18.72 -10.08
CA GLN A 241 4.41 18.33 -10.28
C GLN A 241 4.58 16.79 -10.26
N VAL A 242 3.93 16.12 -9.30
CA VAL A 242 3.95 14.65 -9.18
C VAL A 242 3.38 14.00 -10.43
N TYR A 243 2.20 14.44 -10.85
CA TYR A 243 1.53 13.88 -12.03
C TYR A 243 2.28 14.20 -13.32
N GLY A 244 2.87 15.40 -13.44
CA GLY A 244 3.70 15.75 -14.58
C GLY A 244 4.87 14.80 -14.78
N GLU A 245 5.58 14.42 -13.72
CA GLU A 245 6.65 13.42 -13.78
C GLU A 245 6.12 12.02 -14.12
N LEU A 246 5.06 11.57 -13.44
CA LEU A 246 4.48 10.25 -13.68
C LEU A 246 3.86 10.13 -15.08
N SER A 247 3.28 11.19 -15.62
CA SER A 247 2.70 11.18 -16.99
C SER A 247 3.76 11.06 -18.09
N ILE A 248 4.98 11.59 -17.87
CA ILE A 248 6.11 11.38 -18.78
C ILE A 248 6.49 9.89 -18.78
N MET A 249 6.55 9.26 -17.60
CA MET A 249 6.82 7.82 -17.51
C MET A 249 5.76 6.99 -18.24
N LEU A 250 4.48 7.35 -18.10
CA LEU A 250 3.37 6.70 -18.81
C LEU A 250 3.53 6.83 -20.33
N SER A 251 3.85 8.02 -20.82
CA SER A 251 4.06 8.26 -22.27
C SER A 251 5.19 7.41 -22.82
N LEU A 252 6.29 7.23 -22.07
CA LEU A 252 7.41 6.39 -22.47
C LEU A 252 7.03 4.90 -22.54
N ILE A 253 6.16 4.43 -21.66
CA ILE A 253 5.64 3.06 -21.66
C ILE A 253 4.82 2.82 -22.93
N HIS A 254 3.89 3.71 -23.30
CA HIS A 254 3.05 3.57 -24.48
C HIS A 254 3.80 3.73 -25.81
N ILE A 255 4.93 4.44 -25.83
CA ILE A 255 5.79 4.56 -27.02
C ILE A 255 6.63 3.30 -27.27
N SER A 256 6.92 2.54 -26.22
CA SER A 256 7.74 1.32 -26.29
C SER A 256 6.94 0.04 -26.56
N GLU A 257 5.61 0.11 -26.64
CA GLU A 257 4.78 -1.00 -27.12
C GLU A 257 4.78 -1.01 -28.67
N PRO A 258 5.19 -2.14 -29.30
CA PRO A 258 5.22 -2.27 -30.77
C PRO A 258 3.83 -2.34 -31.39
#